data_5d8541e33abb8c6a9c0e896d85810b4c
#
_entry.id   5d8541e33abb8c6a9c0e896d85810b4c
#
_cell.length_a   1.000
_cell.length_b   1.000
_cell.length_c   1.000
_cell.angle_alpha   90.00
_cell.angle_beta   90.00
_cell.angle_gamma   90.00
#
_symmetry.space_group_name_H-M   'P 1'
#
loop_
_entity.id
_entity.type
_entity.pdbx_description
1 polymer ?
#
loop_
_entity_poly.entity_id
_entity_poly.type
_entity_poly.pdbx_seq_one_letter_code
_entity_poly.pdbx_strand_id
1 'polypeptide(L)'
;SVQDNGVPFDMNRLQISQDLMQTQIDSAISTLYDDPAINKFEKINGKDFNPNSTVQLRSLLFDFLGLRPTGKKTGTGANSTDAEVLGELASQSEVPGLILNIRQRSKIKNTYLDKIIPQLDRDSRLRTGFNLHSTTSGRLSSSGKLNMQQLPRDNPIVKGCIRAAEGHKIVAMDLTTAEVYVAAVLAEDKALIEVFRSGGNFHSSIAKTVFKLNCEVEDVASLFSKERQAAKAVTFGIMYGAGPKKISEQVTKDSGSYFSQQEAKEVIDDYFKSFHKLKSWLEKNQKSIEINGFIYSFFGRKRRLPNVASEDKGIKSHSIRSGLNFLVQSPASDINLLG
;
A
#
# COMPACT_ATOMS: atom_id res chain seq x y z
N SER A 1 27.88 -5.01 -8.62
CA SER A 1 26.48 -4.51 -8.73
C SER A 1 25.73 -4.68 -7.42
N VAL A 2 24.54 -4.09 -7.30
CA VAL A 2 23.66 -4.29 -6.14
C VAL A 2 23.30 -5.77 -5.94
N GLN A 3 23.13 -6.50 -7.04
CA GLN A 3 22.85 -7.93 -7.02
C GLN A 3 24.04 -8.72 -6.46
N ASP A 4 25.27 -8.41 -6.88
CA ASP A 4 26.47 -9.11 -6.43
C ASP A 4 26.77 -8.85 -4.96
N ASN A 5 26.54 -7.63 -4.50
CA ASN A 5 26.71 -7.29 -3.09
C ASN A 5 25.73 -8.04 -2.19
N GLY A 6 24.48 -8.20 -2.62
CA GLY A 6 23.43 -8.81 -1.82
C GLY A 6 23.14 -8.06 -0.52
N VAL A 7 22.12 -8.49 0.19
CA VAL A 7 21.69 -7.92 1.48
C VAL A 7 22.11 -8.84 2.62
N PRO A 8 22.89 -8.38 3.59
CA PRO A 8 23.35 -9.20 4.71
C PRO A 8 22.24 -9.42 5.74
N PHE A 9 22.10 -10.66 6.20
CA PHE A 9 21.16 -11.09 7.22
C PHE A 9 21.89 -11.70 8.42
N ASP A 10 21.32 -11.51 9.59
CA ASP A 10 21.71 -12.16 10.83
C ASP A 10 21.01 -13.53 10.94
N MET A 11 21.75 -14.61 10.74
CA MET A 11 21.24 -15.98 10.78
C MET A 11 20.65 -16.34 12.15
N ASN A 12 21.30 -15.94 13.26
CA ASN A 12 20.79 -16.24 14.59
C ASN A 12 19.46 -15.55 14.83
N ARG A 13 19.36 -14.30 14.41
CA ARG A 13 18.13 -13.52 14.56
C ARG A 13 17.01 -14.05 13.66
N LEU A 14 17.32 -14.53 12.46
CA LEU A 14 16.35 -15.20 11.60
C LEU A 14 15.81 -16.47 12.26
N GLN A 15 16.66 -17.29 12.83
CA GLN A 15 16.25 -18.52 13.51
C GLN A 15 15.39 -18.22 14.75
N ILE A 16 15.82 -17.30 15.60
CA ILE A 16 15.04 -16.85 16.77
C ILE A 16 13.67 -16.31 16.33
N SER A 17 13.63 -15.52 15.26
CA SER A 17 12.37 -14.96 14.73
C SER A 17 11.45 -16.06 14.18
N GLN A 18 12.00 -17.08 13.53
CA GLN A 18 11.26 -18.22 13.01
C GLN A 18 10.64 -19.04 14.15
N ASP A 19 11.41 -19.37 15.19
CA ASP A 19 10.96 -20.13 16.35
C ASP A 19 9.91 -19.34 17.15
N LEU A 20 10.12 -18.04 17.32
CA LEU A 20 9.14 -17.14 17.96
C LEU A 20 7.81 -17.13 17.19
N MET A 21 7.86 -17.00 15.87
CA MET A 21 6.64 -17.01 15.05
C MET A 21 5.93 -18.37 15.12
N GLN A 22 6.66 -19.48 15.10
CA GLN A 22 6.07 -20.81 15.26
C GLN A 22 5.35 -20.94 16.61
N THR A 23 6.02 -20.60 17.69
CA THR A 23 5.42 -20.63 19.04
C THR A 23 4.15 -19.79 19.14
N GLN A 24 4.17 -18.60 18.55
CA GLN A 24 3.00 -17.71 18.55
C GLN A 24 1.86 -18.25 17.67
N ILE A 25 2.16 -18.91 16.56
CA ILE A 25 1.18 -19.56 15.69
C ILE A 25 0.54 -20.73 16.46
N ASP A 26 1.33 -21.58 17.07
CA ASP A 26 0.85 -22.76 17.80
C ASP A 26 -0.04 -22.35 18.98
N SER A 27 0.36 -21.34 19.73
CA SER A 27 -0.47 -20.76 20.80
C SER A 27 -1.79 -20.20 20.29
N ALA A 28 -1.77 -19.45 19.18
CA ALA A 28 -2.99 -18.89 18.61
C ALA A 28 -3.93 -19.96 18.01
N ILE A 29 -3.37 -21.02 17.46
CA ILE A 29 -4.10 -22.20 16.98
C ILE A 29 -4.74 -22.92 18.16
N SER A 30 -4.01 -23.16 19.25
CA SER A 30 -4.58 -23.77 20.46
C SER A 30 -5.76 -22.93 20.97
N THR A 31 -5.60 -21.63 21.12
CA THR A 31 -6.68 -20.73 21.54
C THR A 31 -7.90 -20.81 20.61
N LEU A 32 -7.68 -20.91 19.30
CA LEU A 32 -8.77 -21.03 18.33
C LEU A 32 -9.54 -22.36 18.51
N TYR A 33 -8.85 -23.48 18.68
CA TYR A 33 -9.48 -24.79 18.85
C TYR A 33 -10.09 -25.00 20.23
N ASP A 34 -9.68 -24.23 21.24
CA ASP A 34 -10.33 -24.19 22.54
C ASP A 34 -11.66 -23.43 22.53
N ASP A 35 -11.95 -22.67 21.47
CA ASP A 35 -13.21 -21.93 21.34
C ASP A 35 -14.41 -22.88 21.19
N PRO A 36 -15.44 -22.77 22.05
CA PRO A 36 -16.63 -23.63 21.98
C PRO A 36 -17.36 -23.58 20.64
N ALA A 37 -17.28 -22.48 19.91
CA ALA A 37 -17.92 -22.34 18.60
C ALA A 37 -17.23 -23.21 17.54
N ILE A 38 -15.91 -23.31 17.59
CA ILE A 38 -15.13 -24.17 16.68
C ILE A 38 -15.46 -25.64 16.97
N ASN A 39 -15.45 -26.06 18.23
CA ASN A 39 -15.79 -27.41 18.64
C ASN A 39 -17.21 -27.83 18.20
N LYS A 40 -18.18 -26.91 18.29
CA LYS A 40 -19.55 -27.18 17.82
C LYS A 40 -19.60 -27.25 16.27
N PHE A 41 -18.88 -26.35 15.59
CA PHE A 41 -18.82 -26.34 14.13
C PHE A 41 -18.24 -27.65 13.58
N GLU A 42 -17.16 -28.16 14.15
CA GLU A 42 -16.53 -29.42 13.79
C GLU A 42 -17.48 -30.62 13.97
N LYS A 43 -18.16 -30.68 15.12
CA LYS A 43 -19.15 -31.73 15.41
C LYS A 43 -20.30 -31.76 14.40
N ILE A 44 -20.80 -30.60 14.01
CA ILE A 44 -21.90 -30.50 13.04
C ILE A 44 -21.45 -30.88 11.64
N ASN A 45 -20.24 -30.48 11.24
CA ASN A 45 -19.73 -30.74 9.88
C ASN A 45 -19.01 -32.08 9.74
N GLY A 46 -18.74 -32.79 10.85
CA GLY A 46 -18.04 -34.08 10.85
C GLY A 46 -16.61 -34.01 10.29
N LYS A 47 -15.98 -32.86 10.37
CA LYS A 47 -14.62 -32.58 9.85
C LYS A 47 -13.91 -31.54 10.71
N ASP A 48 -12.62 -31.71 10.86
CA ASP A 48 -11.75 -30.70 11.51
C ASP A 48 -11.80 -29.36 10.76
N PHE A 49 -11.82 -28.30 11.52
CA PHE A 49 -11.81 -26.96 10.98
C PHE A 49 -10.39 -26.57 10.53
N ASN A 50 -10.26 -26.13 9.28
CA ASN A 50 -9.02 -25.59 8.74
C ASN A 50 -9.14 -24.07 8.55
N PRO A 51 -8.46 -23.23 9.37
CA PRO A 51 -8.54 -21.76 9.26
C PRO A 51 -8.00 -21.21 7.93
N ASN A 52 -7.27 -22.01 7.15
CA ASN A 52 -6.80 -21.65 5.83
C ASN A 52 -7.79 -21.99 4.70
N SER A 53 -8.82 -22.81 4.99
CA SER A 53 -9.85 -23.12 4.03
C SER A 53 -10.86 -21.98 3.91
N THR A 54 -10.86 -21.28 2.78
CA THR A 54 -11.81 -20.17 2.53
C THR A 54 -13.28 -20.64 2.49
N VAL A 55 -13.52 -21.91 2.12
CA VAL A 55 -14.87 -22.50 2.09
C VAL A 55 -15.36 -22.74 3.50
N GLN A 56 -14.59 -23.47 4.33
CA GLN A 56 -14.96 -23.73 5.73
C GLN A 56 -15.06 -22.42 6.52
N LEU A 57 -14.17 -21.47 6.26
CA LEU A 57 -14.21 -20.19 6.94
C LEU A 57 -15.47 -19.38 6.62
N ARG A 58 -15.94 -19.36 5.36
CA ARG A 58 -17.22 -18.73 5.01
C ARG A 58 -18.37 -19.40 5.74
N SER A 59 -18.42 -20.73 5.73
CA SER A 59 -19.46 -21.48 6.40
C SER A 59 -19.44 -21.23 7.92
N LEU A 60 -18.26 -21.20 8.53
CA LEU A 60 -18.13 -20.88 9.95
C LEU A 60 -18.65 -19.46 10.26
N LEU A 61 -18.15 -18.44 9.52
CA LEU A 61 -18.43 -17.04 9.86
C LEU A 61 -19.87 -16.63 9.55
N PHE A 62 -20.37 -16.99 8.37
CA PHE A 62 -21.64 -16.46 7.88
C PHE A 62 -22.83 -17.42 8.09
N ASP A 63 -22.62 -18.74 7.95
CA ASP A 63 -23.71 -19.71 8.07
C ASP A 63 -23.86 -20.20 9.51
N PHE A 64 -22.75 -20.46 10.23
CA PHE A 64 -22.78 -21.01 11.58
C PHE A 64 -22.83 -19.94 12.66
N LEU A 65 -21.90 -18.96 12.63
CA LEU A 65 -21.86 -17.84 13.59
C LEU A 65 -22.86 -16.74 13.27
N GLY A 66 -23.44 -16.71 12.06
CA GLY A 66 -24.43 -15.73 11.64
C GLY A 66 -23.90 -14.28 11.60
N LEU A 67 -22.59 -14.09 11.40
CA LEU A 67 -22.00 -12.75 11.36
C LEU A 67 -22.50 -11.98 10.15
N ARG A 68 -22.75 -10.70 10.30
CA ARG A 68 -23.22 -9.82 9.21
C ARG A 68 -22.08 -9.59 8.21
N PRO A 69 -22.24 -9.97 6.92
CA PRO A 69 -21.23 -9.72 5.91
C PRO A 69 -20.95 -8.23 5.71
N THR A 70 -19.70 -7.86 5.48
CA THR A 70 -19.28 -6.47 5.21
C THR A 70 -19.70 -5.96 3.84
N GLY A 71 -20.30 -6.81 2.98
CA GLY A 71 -20.65 -6.49 1.61
C GLY A 71 -19.54 -6.72 0.59
N LYS A 72 -18.29 -6.90 1.03
CA LYS A 72 -17.16 -7.18 0.13
C LYS A 72 -17.25 -8.60 -0.44
N LYS A 73 -17.19 -8.68 -1.78
CA LYS A 73 -17.30 -9.95 -2.52
C LYS A 73 -15.96 -10.32 -3.18
N THR A 74 -15.78 -11.61 -3.41
CA THR A 74 -14.70 -12.14 -4.27
C THR A 74 -15.08 -11.96 -5.75
N GLY A 75 -14.13 -12.16 -6.66
CA GLY A 75 -14.41 -12.15 -8.10
C GLY A 75 -15.47 -13.18 -8.56
N THR A 76 -15.75 -14.20 -7.74
CA THR A 76 -16.80 -15.21 -7.97
C THR A 76 -18.13 -14.88 -7.29
N GLY A 77 -18.27 -13.69 -6.69
CA GLY A 77 -19.49 -13.22 -6.02
C GLY A 77 -19.69 -13.73 -4.59
N ALA A 78 -18.82 -14.60 -4.06
CA ALA A 78 -18.90 -15.07 -2.68
C ALA A 78 -18.45 -13.98 -1.68
N ASN A 79 -18.91 -14.08 -0.41
CA ASN A 79 -18.42 -13.19 0.64
C ASN A 79 -16.89 -13.32 0.81
N SER A 80 -16.19 -12.19 0.82
CA SER A 80 -14.74 -12.19 1.07
C SER A 80 -14.43 -12.58 2.52
N THR A 81 -13.28 -13.20 2.73
CA THR A 81 -12.71 -13.52 4.04
C THR A 81 -11.24 -13.07 4.11
N ASP A 82 -10.93 -11.97 3.42
CA ASP A 82 -9.61 -11.37 3.45
C ASP A 82 -9.33 -10.67 4.80
N ALA A 83 -8.12 -10.17 4.96
CA ALA A 83 -7.68 -9.57 6.22
C ALA A 83 -8.51 -8.34 6.63
N GLU A 84 -9.00 -7.55 5.67
CA GLU A 84 -9.85 -6.40 5.92
C GLU A 84 -11.21 -6.84 6.48
N VAL A 85 -11.85 -7.79 5.80
CA VAL A 85 -13.14 -8.36 6.23
C VAL A 85 -13.03 -9.01 7.61
N LEU A 86 -11.98 -9.81 7.85
CA LEU A 86 -11.78 -10.44 9.17
C LEU A 86 -11.56 -9.39 10.26
N GLY A 87 -10.85 -8.28 9.95
CA GLY A 87 -10.67 -7.17 10.88
C GLY A 87 -11.99 -6.47 11.26
N GLU A 88 -12.88 -6.25 10.27
CA GLU A 88 -14.20 -5.67 10.52
C GLU A 88 -15.11 -6.62 11.33
N LEU A 89 -15.08 -7.92 11.01
CA LEU A 89 -15.86 -8.94 11.70
C LEU A 89 -15.38 -9.20 13.14
N ALA A 90 -14.14 -8.86 13.48
CA ALA A 90 -13.60 -8.97 14.83
C ALA A 90 -14.39 -8.15 15.88
N SER A 91 -15.13 -7.13 15.44
CA SER A 91 -16.05 -6.38 16.30
C SER A 91 -17.33 -7.15 16.67
N GLN A 92 -17.66 -8.21 15.92
CA GLN A 92 -18.88 -9.02 16.11
C GLN A 92 -18.59 -10.34 16.87
N SER A 93 -17.37 -10.88 16.79
CA SER A 93 -16.93 -12.12 17.44
C SER A 93 -15.41 -12.14 17.57
N GLU A 94 -14.88 -12.86 18.55
CA GLU A 94 -13.42 -13.04 18.73
C GLU A 94 -12.80 -13.95 17.66
N VAL A 95 -13.56 -14.90 17.13
CA VAL A 95 -13.08 -15.92 16.17
C VAL A 95 -12.44 -15.30 14.91
N PRO A 96 -13.03 -14.30 14.22
CA PRO A 96 -12.37 -13.64 13.10
C PRO A 96 -11.03 -13.01 13.46
N GLY A 97 -10.92 -12.41 14.64
CA GLY A 97 -9.68 -11.80 15.15
C GLY A 97 -8.57 -12.84 15.37
N LEU A 98 -8.90 -13.98 15.96
CA LEU A 98 -7.97 -15.10 16.15
C LEU A 98 -7.47 -15.64 14.82
N ILE A 99 -8.37 -15.85 13.86
CA ILE A 99 -8.01 -16.33 12.51
C ILE A 99 -7.14 -15.32 11.76
N LEU A 100 -7.46 -14.02 11.86
CA LEU A 100 -6.64 -12.95 11.27
C LEU A 100 -5.22 -12.97 11.86
N ASN A 101 -5.11 -13.12 13.16
CA ASN A 101 -3.84 -13.20 13.89
C ASN A 101 -2.99 -14.40 13.41
N ILE A 102 -3.58 -15.59 13.34
CA ILE A 102 -2.91 -16.81 12.82
C ILE A 102 -2.42 -16.56 11.39
N ARG A 103 -3.27 -16.05 10.52
CA ARG A 103 -2.91 -15.79 9.10
C ARG A 103 -1.79 -14.77 8.94
N GLN A 104 -1.80 -13.70 9.74
CA GLN A 104 -0.75 -12.67 9.71
C GLN A 104 0.61 -13.25 10.12
N ARG A 105 0.66 -14.02 11.24
CA ARG A 105 1.89 -14.67 11.72
C ARG A 105 2.38 -15.73 10.74
N SER A 106 1.47 -16.59 10.26
CA SER A 106 1.80 -17.61 9.26
C SER A 106 2.35 -16.98 7.97
N LYS A 107 1.82 -15.84 7.53
CA LYS A 107 2.38 -15.12 6.38
C LYS A 107 3.80 -14.64 6.64
N ILE A 108 4.07 -14.07 7.82
CA ILE A 108 5.42 -13.61 8.19
C ILE A 108 6.38 -14.79 8.18
N LYS A 109 6.03 -15.90 8.83
CA LYS A 109 6.88 -17.09 8.86
C LYS A 109 7.04 -17.70 7.46
N ASN A 110 5.95 -18.16 6.85
CA ASN A 110 6.00 -19.01 5.66
C ASN A 110 6.38 -18.23 4.39
N THR A 111 6.02 -16.93 4.29
CA THR A 111 6.29 -16.14 3.09
C THR A 111 7.66 -15.50 3.14
N TYR A 112 8.16 -15.16 4.32
CA TYR A 112 9.42 -14.44 4.48
C TYR A 112 10.48 -15.26 5.20
N LEU A 113 10.34 -15.58 6.47
CA LEU A 113 11.40 -16.21 7.25
C LEU A 113 11.81 -17.57 6.68
N ASP A 114 10.85 -18.44 6.41
CA ASP A 114 11.10 -19.79 5.85
C ASP A 114 11.66 -19.76 4.43
N LYS A 115 11.47 -18.64 3.70
CA LYS A 115 12.03 -18.47 2.35
C LYS A 115 13.38 -17.77 2.33
N ILE A 116 13.66 -16.91 3.31
CA ILE A 116 14.95 -16.21 3.38
C ILE A 116 16.08 -17.20 3.68
N ILE A 117 15.93 -18.00 4.75
CA ILE A 117 16.99 -18.89 5.26
C ILE A 117 17.61 -19.80 4.17
N PRO A 118 16.82 -20.56 3.39
CA PRO A 118 17.39 -21.47 2.38
C PRO A 118 17.94 -20.76 1.14
N GLN A 119 17.80 -19.45 1.04
CA GLN A 119 18.29 -18.65 -0.09
C GLN A 119 19.52 -17.81 0.26
N LEU A 120 19.94 -17.83 1.53
CA LEU A 120 21.17 -17.15 1.93
C LEU A 120 22.39 -17.90 1.38
N ASP A 121 23.33 -17.14 0.85
CA ASP A 121 24.63 -17.65 0.46
C ASP A 121 25.50 -17.94 1.70
N ARG A 122 26.68 -18.54 1.47
CA ARG A 122 27.62 -18.89 2.57
C ARG A 122 28.08 -17.70 3.40
N ASP A 123 28.00 -16.49 2.84
CA ASP A 123 28.33 -15.23 3.52
C ASP A 123 27.11 -14.59 4.22
N SER A 124 26.03 -15.34 4.39
CA SER A 124 24.77 -14.89 4.99
C SER A 124 24.12 -13.70 4.25
N ARG A 125 24.35 -13.61 2.95
CA ARG A 125 23.73 -12.57 2.11
C ARG A 125 22.67 -13.16 1.21
N LEU A 126 21.56 -12.42 1.10
CA LEU A 126 20.50 -12.70 0.13
C LEU A 126 20.79 -11.94 -1.17
N ARG A 127 21.00 -12.68 -2.24
CA ARG A 127 21.18 -12.14 -3.59
C ARG A 127 19.91 -12.40 -4.39
N THR A 128 19.25 -11.33 -4.81
CA THR A 128 18.04 -11.39 -5.63
C THR A 128 18.27 -10.64 -6.93
N GLY A 129 17.59 -11.08 -7.98
CA GLY A 129 17.65 -10.40 -9.27
C GLY A 129 16.81 -9.11 -9.26
N PHE A 130 17.35 -8.05 -9.84
CA PHE A 130 16.62 -6.82 -10.11
C PHE A 130 16.53 -6.60 -11.62
N ASN A 131 15.33 -6.39 -12.13
CA ASN A 131 15.07 -6.16 -13.54
C ASN A 131 14.77 -4.69 -13.80
N LEU A 132 15.51 -4.09 -14.73
CA LEU A 132 15.36 -2.70 -15.16
C LEU A 132 14.23 -2.50 -16.17
N HIS A 133 13.77 -3.58 -16.81
CA HIS A 133 12.89 -3.52 -18.00
C HIS A 133 11.52 -4.18 -17.80
N SER A 134 11.25 -4.73 -16.63
CA SER A 134 10.01 -5.52 -16.40
C SER A 134 8.78 -4.68 -16.05
N THR A 135 8.94 -3.39 -15.83
CA THR A 135 7.82 -2.48 -15.54
C THR A 135 7.65 -1.44 -16.64
N THR A 136 6.41 -1.05 -16.91
CA THR A 136 6.11 -0.02 -17.92
C THR A 136 6.59 1.37 -17.51
N SER A 137 6.77 1.63 -16.22
CA SER A 137 7.23 2.92 -15.68
C SER A 137 8.74 3.04 -15.55
N GLY A 138 9.51 1.97 -15.76
CA GLY A 138 10.95 1.96 -15.51
C GLY A 138 11.33 1.72 -14.05
N ARG A 139 10.35 1.46 -13.15
CA ARG A 139 10.67 1.02 -11.79
C ARG A 139 11.40 -0.31 -11.82
N LEU A 140 12.35 -0.47 -10.91
CA LEU A 140 12.93 -1.79 -10.64
C LEU A 140 11.84 -2.78 -10.24
N SER A 141 11.96 -4.00 -10.72
CA SER A 141 11.24 -5.14 -10.18
C SER A 141 12.23 -6.19 -9.70
N SER A 142 11.93 -6.85 -8.61
CA SER A 142 12.77 -7.96 -8.19
C SER A 142 12.23 -9.29 -8.71
N SER A 143 13.16 -10.18 -9.04
CA SER A 143 12.91 -11.54 -9.52
C SER A 143 13.61 -12.55 -8.62
N GLY A 144 13.17 -13.82 -8.70
CA GLY A 144 13.69 -14.91 -7.90
C GLY A 144 12.64 -15.48 -6.94
N LYS A 145 13.06 -16.41 -6.09
CA LYS A 145 12.16 -17.11 -5.16
C LYS A 145 11.60 -16.21 -4.06
N LEU A 146 12.30 -15.11 -3.75
CA LEU A 146 11.86 -14.08 -2.80
C LEU A 146 11.94 -12.70 -3.45
N ASN A 147 10.82 -11.98 -3.45
CA ASN A 147 10.79 -10.61 -3.90
C ASN A 147 11.16 -9.66 -2.75
N MET A 148 12.39 -9.15 -2.77
CA MET A 148 12.90 -8.23 -1.74
C MET A 148 12.11 -6.92 -1.64
N GLN A 149 11.48 -6.47 -2.72
CA GLN A 149 10.65 -5.26 -2.72
C GLN A 149 9.29 -5.47 -2.04
N GLN A 150 8.92 -6.72 -1.73
CA GLN A 150 7.67 -7.07 -1.03
C GLN A 150 7.88 -7.39 0.45
N LEU A 151 9.09 -7.20 0.99
CA LEU A 151 9.29 -7.34 2.44
C LEU A 151 8.34 -6.40 3.19
N PRO A 152 7.74 -6.88 4.29
CA PRO A 152 6.75 -6.11 5.03
C PRO A 152 7.38 -4.82 5.58
N ARG A 153 6.80 -3.68 5.20
CA ARG A 153 7.38 -2.34 5.46
C ARG A 153 7.61 -2.08 6.95
N ASP A 154 6.61 -2.41 7.76
CA ASP A 154 6.56 -2.03 9.17
C ASP A 154 6.70 -3.25 10.10
N ASN A 155 7.31 -4.34 9.61
CA ASN A 155 7.49 -5.55 10.40
C ASN A 155 8.95 -5.65 10.92
N PRO A 156 9.18 -5.39 12.22
CA PRO A 156 10.50 -5.43 12.81
C PRO A 156 11.10 -6.85 12.88
N ILE A 157 10.25 -7.88 12.82
CA ILE A 157 10.69 -9.28 12.92
C ILE A 157 11.50 -9.67 11.68
N VAL A 158 11.00 -9.31 10.48
CA VAL A 158 11.70 -9.60 9.22
C VAL A 158 12.81 -8.59 8.95
N LYS A 159 12.50 -7.29 9.00
CA LYS A 159 13.49 -6.23 8.72
C LYS A 159 14.58 -6.14 9.78
N GLY A 160 14.26 -6.46 11.03
CA GLY A 160 15.23 -6.50 12.11
C GLY A 160 16.30 -7.58 11.95
N CYS A 161 16.11 -8.54 11.02
CA CYS A 161 17.12 -9.54 10.68
C CYS A 161 18.14 -9.03 9.64
N ILE A 162 17.89 -7.87 9.01
CA ILE A 162 18.87 -7.25 8.09
C ILE A 162 19.90 -6.52 8.94
N ARG A 163 21.17 -6.83 8.74
CA ARG A 163 22.31 -6.22 9.44
C ARG A 163 23.35 -5.71 8.50
N ALA A 164 24.02 -4.64 8.88
CA ALA A 164 25.23 -4.21 8.21
C ALA A 164 26.34 -5.26 8.41
N ALA A 165 27.22 -5.41 7.42
CA ALA A 165 28.45 -6.17 7.59
C ALA A 165 29.33 -5.52 8.67
N GLU A 166 30.28 -6.28 9.22
CA GLU A 166 31.22 -5.77 10.21
C GLU A 166 31.96 -4.52 9.69
N GLY A 167 32.09 -3.50 10.50
CA GLY A 167 32.70 -2.22 10.12
C GLY A 167 31.84 -1.33 9.21
N HIS A 168 30.60 -1.73 8.87
CA HIS A 168 29.69 -0.99 8.00
C HIS A 168 28.44 -0.53 8.73
N LYS A 169 27.71 0.42 8.11
CA LYS A 169 26.38 0.87 8.54
C LYS A 169 25.43 0.82 7.36
N ILE A 170 24.14 0.55 7.63
CA ILE A 170 23.08 0.72 6.66
C ILE A 170 22.64 2.17 6.69
N VAL A 171 22.66 2.82 5.54
CA VAL A 171 22.10 4.16 5.35
C VAL A 171 20.84 3.99 4.50
N ALA A 172 19.70 4.44 5.03
CA ALA A 172 18.43 4.46 4.31
C ALA A 172 18.08 5.91 3.95
N MET A 173 17.88 6.16 2.66
CA MET A 173 17.40 7.44 2.15
C MET A 173 16.11 7.20 1.37
N ASP A 174 15.10 8.00 1.67
CA ASP A 174 13.80 7.93 0.98
C ASP A 174 13.42 9.32 0.46
N LEU A 175 12.97 9.36 -0.79
CA LEU A 175 12.51 10.61 -1.40
C LEU A 175 11.08 10.91 -0.92
N THR A 176 10.92 11.96 -0.15
CA THR A 176 9.61 12.37 0.36
C THR A 176 8.68 12.73 -0.80
N THR A 177 7.63 11.91 -1.00
CA THR A 177 6.57 12.17 -1.98
C THR A 177 7.09 12.50 -3.39
N ALA A 178 8.11 11.76 -3.87
CA ALA A 178 8.81 12.01 -5.11
C ALA A 178 7.87 12.22 -6.32
N GLU A 179 6.80 11.44 -6.43
CA GLU A 179 5.84 11.55 -7.54
C GLU A 179 5.08 12.89 -7.51
N VAL A 180 4.76 13.41 -6.33
CA VAL A 180 4.08 14.71 -6.17
C VAL A 180 5.05 15.86 -6.48
N TYR A 181 6.32 15.73 -6.08
CA TYR A 181 7.35 16.70 -6.43
C TYR A 181 7.57 16.76 -7.94
N VAL A 182 7.68 15.63 -8.60
CA VAL A 182 7.77 15.54 -10.06
C VAL A 182 6.56 16.19 -10.72
N ALA A 183 5.34 15.93 -10.23
CA ALA A 183 4.13 16.56 -10.73
C ALA A 183 4.17 18.09 -10.59
N ALA A 184 4.61 18.59 -9.43
CA ALA A 184 4.75 20.02 -9.16
C ALA A 184 5.72 20.70 -10.16
N VAL A 185 6.86 20.07 -10.41
CA VAL A 185 7.87 20.57 -11.35
C VAL A 185 7.37 20.53 -12.80
N LEU A 186 6.78 19.41 -13.24
CA LEU A 186 6.27 19.26 -14.60
C LEU A 186 5.05 20.16 -14.90
N ALA A 187 4.26 20.46 -13.89
CA ALA A 187 3.14 21.40 -13.97
C ALA A 187 3.58 22.87 -13.83
N GLU A 188 4.84 23.13 -13.47
CA GLU A 188 5.35 24.46 -13.12
C GLU A 188 4.49 25.16 -12.05
N ASP A 189 3.97 24.38 -11.10
CA ASP A 189 3.12 24.89 -10.02
C ASP A 189 3.98 25.44 -8.89
N LYS A 190 4.24 26.75 -8.93
CA LYS A 190 5.11 27.43 -7.97
C LYS A 190 4.61 27.31 -6.53
N ALA A 191 3.30 27.32 -6.32
CA ALA A 191 2.74 27.18 -4.98
C ALA A 191 3.03 25.80 -4.40
N LEU A 192 2.87 24.74 -5.20
CA LEU A 192 3.17 23.38 -4.79
C LEU A 192 4.68 23.15 -4.63
N ILE A 193 5.52 23.72 -5.50
CA ILE A 193 6.98 23.69 -5.38
C ILE A 193 7.43 24.34 -4.06
N GLU A 194 6.82 25.47 -3.68
CA GLU A 194 7.17 26.19 -2.45
C GLU A 194 6.85 25.37 -1.21
N VAL A 195 5.79 24.57 -1.21
CA VAL A 195 5.49 23.62 -0.11
C VAL A 195 6.66 22.65 0.14
N PHE A 196 7.35 22.23 -0.92
CA PHE A 196 8.55 21.38 -0.78
C PHE A 196 9.77 22.15 -0.30
N ARG A 197 9.91 23.41 -0.68
CA ARG A 197 11.07 24.26 -0.33
C ARG A 197 11.00 24.79 1.09
N SER A 198 9.80 25.07 1.60
CA SER A 198 9.60 25.61 2.94
C SER A 198 10.04 24.66 4.06
N GLY A 199 10.28 23.37 3.74
CA GLY A 199 10.64 22.35 4.73
C GLY A 199 9.48 21.94 5.62
N GLY A 200 9.80 21.20 6.71
CA GLY A 200 8.77 20.71 7.63
C GLY A 200 8.00 19.48 7.12
N ASN A 201 6.86 19.20 7.75
CA ASN A 201 6.03 18.08 7.37
C ASN A 201 5.18 18.41 6.14
N PHE A 202 5.51 17.79 5.01
CA PHE A 202 4.85 18.05 3.71
C PHE A 202 3.30 18.00 3.80
N HIS A 203 2.72 16.98 4.44
CA HIS A 203 1.25 16.88 4.51
C HIS A 203 0.62 17.94 5.42
N SER A 204 1.33 18.37 6.46
CA SER A 204 0.90 19.50 7.30
C SER A 204 0.95 20.80 6.52
N SER A 205 1.98 21.04 5.72
CA SER A 205 2.10 22.22 4.87
C SER A 205 1.02 22.27 3.79
N ILE A 206 0.70 21.13 3.15
CA ILE A 206 -0.44 21.05 2.22
C ILE A 206 -1.75 21.36 2.95
N ALA A 207 -2.00 20.78 4.13
CA ALA A 207 -3.23 21.04 4.89
C ALA A 207 -3.35 22.54 5.27
N LYS A 208 -2.26 23.13 5.76
CA LYS A 208 -2.21 24.58 6.06
C LYS A 208 -2.58 25.42 4.85
N THR A 209 -2.06 25.10 3.69
CA THR A 209 -2.31 25.82 2.43
C THR A 209 -3.75 25.65 1.94
N VAL A 210 -4.23 24.42 1.88
CA VAL A 210 -5.54 24.08 1.30
C VAL A 210 -6.69 24.55 2.20
N PHE A 211 -6.58 24.33 3.52
CA PHE A 211 -7.59 24.71 4.49
C PHE A 211 -7.39 26.10 5.10
N LYS A 212 -6.32 26.81 4.70
CA LYS A 212 -5.95 28.15 5.20
C LYS A 212 -5.87 28.20 6.73
N LEU A 213 -5.22 27.19 7.32
CA LEU A 213 -5.11 27.06 8.77
C LEU A 213 -4.22 28.15 9.36
N ASN A 214 -4.69 28.78 10.43
CA ASN A 214 -3.96 29.79 11.15
C ASN A 214 -3.19 29.17 12.34
N CYS A 215 -2.13 28.43 12.05
CA CYS A 215 -1.25 27.78 13.04
C CYS A 215 0.12 27.55 12.41
N GLU A 216 1.11 27.16 13.20
CA GLU A 216 2.41 26.71 12.66
C GLU A 216 2.28 25.31 12.03
N VAL A 217 3.18 24.96 11.09
CA VAL A 217 3.12 23.68 10.34
C VAL A 217 3.26 22.48 11.28
N GLU A 218 4.04 22.64 12.34
CA GLU A 218 4.32 21.66 13.38
C GLU A 218 3.07 21.31 14.19
N ASP A 219 2.19 22.28 14.37
CA ASP A 219 0.98 22.14 15.17
C ASP A 219 -0.19 21.50 14.40
N VAL A 220 -0.12 21.47 13.07
CA VAL A 220 -1.21 20.92 12.23
C VAL A 220 -1.51 19.47 12.57
N ALA A 221 -0.49 18.66 12.87
CA ALA A 221 -0.69 17.24 13.16
C ALA A 221 -1.47 16.99 14.46
N SER A 222 -1.33 17.88 15.45
CA SER A 222 -2.01 17.81 16.75
C SER A 222 -3.36 18.49 16.75
N LEU A 223 -3.46 19.69 16.17
CA LEU A 223 -4.66 20.52 16.22
C LEU A 223 -5.66 20.23 15.09
N PHE A 224 -5.16 19.79 13.91
CA PHE A 224 -5.94 19.64 12.68
C PHE A 224 -5.67 18.28 12.02
N SER A 225 -5.74 17.20 12.81
CA SER A 225 -5.43 15.84 12.35
C SER A 225 -6.34 15.39 11.20
N LYS A 226 -7.63 15.74 11.23
CA LYS A 226 -8.61 15.39 10.18
C LYS A 226 -8.26 16.07 8.86
N GLU A 227 -7.98 17.37 8.88
CA GLU A 227 -7.59 18.17 7.72
C GLU A 227 -6.27 17.66 7.13
N ARG A 228 -5.32 17.30 7.97
CA ARG A 228 -4.05 16.72 7.55
C ARG A 228 -4.23 15.37 6.87
N GLN A 229 -5.09 14.50 7.38
CA GLN A 229 -5.40 13.22 6.74
C GLN A 229 -6.16 13.43 5.42
N ALA A 230 -7.08 14.39 5.36
CA ALA A 230 -7.77 14.75 4.13
C ALA A 230 -6.79 15.28 3.07
N ALA A 231 -5.90 16.20 3.43
CA ALA A 231 -4.85 16.73 2.56
C ALA A 231 -3.93 15.61 2.04
N LYS A 232 -3.54 14.66 2.88
CA LYS A 232 -2.74 13.50 2.51
C LYS A 232 -3.49 12.61 1.50
N ALA A 233 -4.73 12.27 1.79
CA ALA A 233 -5.56 11.41 0.94
C ALA A 233 -5.82 12.05 -0.43
N VAL A 234 -6.10 13.37 -0.47
CA VAL A 234 -6.31 14.12 -1.71
C VAL A 234 -5.02 14.20 -2.52
N THR A 235 -3.90 14.55 -1.90
CA THR A 235 -2.61 14.68 -2.59
C THR A 235 -2.20 13.40 -3.32
N PHE A 236 -2.26 12.26 -2.63
CA PHE A 236 -1.98 10.98 -3.27
C PHE A 236 -3.09 10.54 -4.21
N GLY A 237 -4.34 10.71 -3.80
CA GLY A 237 -5.50 10.29 -4.58
C GLY A 237 -5.55 10.94 -5.96
N ILE A 238 -5.26 12.23 -6.07
CA ILE A 238 -5.25 12.98 -7.34
C ILE A 238 -4.24 12.39 -8.32
N MET A 239 -3.04 12.05 -7.87
CA MET A 239 -2.00 11.46 -8.73
C MET A 239 -2.44 10.11 -9.31
N TYR A 240 -3.29 9.38 -8.59
CA TYR A 240 -3.84 8.09 -9.02
C TYR A 240 -5.27 8.18 -9.56
N GLY A 241 -5.80 9.40 -9.76
CA GLY A 241 -7.13 9.66 -10.29
C GLY A 241 -8.27 9.20 -9.39
N ALA A 242 -8.09 9.26 -8.07
CA ALA A 242 -9.15 8.98 -7.12
C ALA A 242 -10.19 10.11 -7.13
N GLY A 243 -11.47 9.72 -7.21
CA GLY A 243 -12.60 10.65 -7.07
C GLY A 243 -13.05 10.81 -5.61
N PRO A 244 -14.05 11.68 -5.37
CA PRO A 244 -14.54 12.01 -4.03
C PRO A 244 -14.91 10.79 -3.18
N LYS A 245 -15.57 9.78 -3.78
CA LYS A 245 -15.94 8.55 -3.08
C LYS A 245 -14.72 7.84 -2.47
N LYS A 246 -13.69 7.61 -3.26
CA LYS A 246 -12.49 6.89 -2.79
C LYS A 246 -11.70 7.68 -1.76
N ILE A 247 -11.65 9.01 -1.90
CA ILE A 247 -11.01 9.88 -0.92
C ILE A 247 -11.79 9.89 0.39
N SER A 248 -13.12 9.98 0.34
CA SER A 248 -14.01 9.88 1.49
C SER A 248 -13.78 8.58 2.28
N GLU A 249 -13.78 7.44 1.59
CA GLU A 249 -13.53 6.13 2.19
C GLU A 249 -12.14 6.06 2.86
N GLN A 250 -11.11 6.60 2.19
CA GLN A 250 -9.74 6.60 2.71
C GLN A 250 -9.58 7.48 3.95
N VAL A 251 -10.14 8.71 3.92
CA VAL A 251 -10.06 9.63 5.06
C VAL A 251 -10.84 9.07 6.25
N THR A 252 -12.05 8.53 6.03
CA THR A 252 -12.85 7.89 7.08
C THR A 252 -12.06 6.76 7.75
N LYS A 253 -11.40 5.92 6.96
CA LYS A 253 -10.58 4.81 7.46
C LYS A 253 -9.36 5.29 8.26
N ASP A 254 -8.64 6.27 7.74
CA ASP A 254 -7.36 6.72 8.32
C ASP A 254 -7.58 7.62 9.57
N SER A 255 -8.67 8.37 9.61
CA SER A 255 -8.99 9.27 10.73
C SER A 255 -9.84 8.62 11.83
N GLY A 256 -10.50 7.50 11.53
CA GLY A 256 -11.50 6.87 12.41
C GLY A 256 -12.80 7.68 12.55
N SER A 257 -12.95 8.77 11.79
CA SER A 257 -14.13 9.64 11.80
C SER A 257 -14.78 9.69 10.42
N TYR A 258 -16.10 9.67 10.38
CA TYR A 258 -16.82 9.74 9.10
C TYR A 258 -16.46 11.01 8.32
N PHE A 259 -16.13 10.83 7.06
CA PHE A 259 -15.83 11.88 6.10
C PHE A 259 -16.67 11.68 4.84
N SER A 260 -17.60 12.58 4.57
CA SER A 260 -18.56 12.43 3.48
C SER A 260 -17.94 12.63 2.09
N GLN A 261 -18.62 12.16 1.05
CA GLN A 261 -18.20 12.40 -0.34
C GLN A 261 -18.28 13.88 -0.72
N GLN A 262 -19.20 14.63 -0.10
CA GLN A 262 -19.34 16.07 -0.30
C GLN A 262 -18.13 16.81 0.28
N GLU A 263 -17.73 16.52 1.52
CA GLU A 263 -16.49 17.05 2.11
C GLU A 263 -15.28 16.72 1.27
N ALA A 264 -15.17 15.47 0.79
CA ALA A 264 -14.06 15.05 -0.10
C ALA A 264 -14.03 15.87 -1.41
N LYS A 265 -15.19 16.17 -2.00
CA LYS A 265 -15.28 17.00 -3.19
C LYS A 265 -14.83 18.44 -2.91
N GLU A 266 -15.27 19.03 -1.82
CA GLU A 266 -14.87 20.38 -1.42
C GLU A 266 -13.35 20.48 -1.22
N VAL A 267 -12.74 19.50 -0.55
CA VAL A 267 -11.29 19.46 -0.35
C VAL A 267 -10.54 19.29 -1.69
N ILE A 268 -11.04 18.49 -2.63
CA ILE A 268 -10.46 18.38 -3.97
C ILE A 268 -10.53 19.73 -4.70
N ASP A 269 -11.67 20.41 -4.63
CA ASP A 269 -11.87 21.71 -5.27
C ASP A 269 -10.93 22.76 -4.66
N ASP A 270 -10.78 22.81 -3.35
CA ASP A 270 -9.87 23.74 -2.66
C ASP A 270 -8.39 23.41 -2.91
N TYR A 271 -8.05 22.12 -3.00
CA TYR A 271 -6.73 21.68 -3.43
C TYR A 271 -6.39 22.23 -4.83
N PHE A 272 -7.29 22.11 -5.79
CA PHE A 272 -7.08 22.60 -7.14
C PHE A 272 -7.20 24.13 -7.28
N LYS A 273 -7.88 24.81 -6.38
CA LYS A 273 -7.81 26.28 -6.27
C LYS A 273 -6.42 26.74 -5.83
N SER A 274 -5.84 26.03 -4.86
CA SER A 274 -4.49 26.30 -4.36
C SER A 274 -3.40 25.95 -5.39
N PHE A 275 -3.60 24.86 -6.15
CA PHE A 275 -2.63 24.31 -7.11
C PHE A 275 -3.22 24.24 -8.52
N HIS A 276 -3.59 25.40 -9.05
CA HIS A 276 -4.30 25.52 -10.34
C HIS A 276 -3.46 25.13 -11.56
N LYS A 277 -2.13 25.27 -11.49
CA LYS A 277 -1.24 24.83 -12.57
C LYS A 277 -1.19 23.33 -12.68
N LEU A 278 -1.16 22.64 -11.54
CA LEU A 278 -1.25 21.18 -11.48
C LEU A 278 -2.56 20.69 -12.12
N LYS A 279 -3.69 21.32 -11.79
CA LYS A 279 -5.00 21.00 -12.42
C LYS A 279 -4.93 21.09 -13.94
N SER A 280 -4.50 22.25 -14.44
CA SER A 280 -4.41 22.49 -15.88
C SER A 280 -3.48 21.50 -16.58
N TRP A 281 -2.37 21.15 -15.95
CA TRP A 281 -1.41 20.16 -16.45
C TRP A 281 -2.05 18.75 -16.54
N LEU A 282 -2.77 18.33 -15.51
CA LEU A 282 -3.49 17.04 -15.49
C LEU A 282 -4.55 16.99 -16.60
N GLU A 283 -5.38 18.02 -16.74
CA GLU A 283 -6.43 18.10 -17.75
C GLU A 283 -5.86 18.08 -19.19
N LYS A 284 -4.76 18.80 -19.42
CA LYS A 284 -4.05 18.82 -20.72
C LYS A 284 -3.54 17.42 -21.07
N ASN A 285 -2.89 16.74 -20.12
CA ASN A 285 -2.34 15.42 -20.38
C ASN A 285 -3.44 14.35 -20.50
N GLN A 286 -4.53 14.46 -19.76
CA GLN A 286 -5.69 13.61 -19.94
C GLN A 286 -6.24 13.68 -21.36
N LYS A 287 -6.47 14.90 -21.89
CA LYS A 287 -6.92 15.11 -23.27
C LYS A 287 -5.93 14.53 -24.29
N SER A 288 -4.63 14.74 -24.06
CA SER A 288 -3.59 14.17 -24.92
C SER A 288 -3.62 12.64 -24.95
N ILE A 289 -3.81 12.00 -23.80
CA ILE A 289 -3.94 10.54 -23.68
C ILE A 289 -5.17 10.05 -24.44
N GLU A 290 -6.31 10.71 -24.26
CA GLU A 290 -7.58 10.34 -24.93
C GLU A 290 -7.50 10.41 -26.45
N ILE A 291 -6.82 11.44 -26.97
CA ILE A 291 -6.68 11.66 -28.41
C ILE A 291 -5.65 10.70 -29.02
N ASN A 292 -4.50 10.54 -28.39
CA ASN A 292 -3.36 9.88 -29.02
C ASN A 292 -3.28 8.37 -28.69
N GLY A 293 -3.89 7.89 -27.60
CA GLY A 293 -3.75 6.51 -27.13
C GLY A 293 -2.36 6.17 -26.61
N PHE A 294 -1.51 7.16 -26.38
CA PHE A 294 -0.18 7.01 -25.77
C PHE A 294 0.29 8.30 -25.13
N ILE A 295 1.33 8.22 -24.31
CA ILE A 295 2.00 9.36 -23.68
C ILE A 295 3.51 9.10 -23.57
N TYR A 296 4.30 10.18 -23.51
CA TYR A 296 5.74 10.11 -23.23
C TYR A 296 6.03 10.65 -21.82
N SER A 297 6.93 9.97 -21.09
CA SER A 297 7.51 10.53 -19.87
C SER A 297 8.49 11.64 -20.17
N PHE A 298 8.90 12.38 -19.15
CA PHE A 298 9.90 13.45 -19.28
C PHE A 298 11.20 12.99 -19.95
N PHE A 299 11.67 11.78 -19.64
CA PHE A 299 12.88 11.18 -20.23
C PHE A 299 12.62 10.40 -21.54
N GLY A 300 11.48 10.61 -22.19
CA GLY A 300 11.19 10.06 -23.53
C GLY A 300 10.67 8.61 -23.55
N ARG A 301 10.40 7.98 -22.39
CA ARG A 301 9.81 6.64 -22.34
C ARG A 301 8.36 6.69 -22.84
N LYS A 302 8.02 5.89 -23.84
CA LYS A 302 6.68 5.84 -24.43
C LYS A 302 5.82 4.78 -23.73
N ARG A 303 4.62 5.17 -23.29
CA ARG A 303 3.58 4.26 -22.82
C ARG A 303 2.39 4.27 -23.77
N ARG A 304 2.04 3.10 -24.31
CA ARG A 304 0.85 2.89 -25.12
C ARG A 304 -0.35 2.56 -24.23
N LEU A 305 -1.51 3.09 -24.56
CA LEU A 305 -2.74 3.00 -23.78
C LEU A 305 -3.92 2.65 -24.72
N PRO A 306 -3.93 1.46 -25.35
CA PRO A 306 -4.94 1.11 -26.36
C PRO A 306 -6.36 1.12 -25.79
N ASN A 307 -6.52 0.86 -24.49
CA ASN A 307 -7.82 0.80 -23.84
C ASN A 307 -8.51 2.16 -23.63
N VAL A 308 -7.89 3.29 -24.04
CA VAL A 308 -8.58 4.60 -24.03
C VAL A 308 -9.70 4.66 -25.08
N ALA A 309 -9.64 3.79 -26.10
CA ALA A 309 -10.69 3.64 -27.11
C ALA A 309 -11.83 2.71 -26.68
N SER A 310 -11.78 2.11 -25.49
CA SER A 310 -12.82 1.20 -25.00
C SER A 310 -14.16 1.92 -24.80
N GLU A 311 -15.26 1.26 -25.20
CA GLU A 311 -16.63 1.71 -24.93
C GLU A 311 -16.98 1.58 -23.44
N ASP A 312 -16.34 0.63 -22.73
CA ASP A 312 -16.48 0.51 -21.28
C ASP A 312 -15.82 1.69 -20.58
N LYS A 313 -16.66 2.52 -19.93
CA LYS A 313 -16.21 3.71 -19.20
C LYS A 313 -15.22 3.39 -18.08
N GLY A 314 -15.33 2.24 -17.43
CA GLY A 314 -14.42 1.82 -16.37
C GLY A 314 -13.03 1.50 -16.91
N ILE A 315 -12.96 0.74 -18.01
CA ILE A 315 -11.73 0.37 -18.71
C ILE A 315 -11.04 1.61 -19.26
N LYS A 316 -11.79 2.48 -19.96
CA LYS A 316 -11.29 3.77 -20.48
C LYS A 316 -10.70 4.63 -19.37
N SER A 317 -11.46 4.85 -18.32
CA SER A 317 -11.06 5.66 -17.16
C SER A 317 -9.80 5.10 -16.46
N HIS A 318 -9.72 3.76 -16.32
CA HIS A 318 -8.53 3.10 -15.78
C HIS A 318 -7.29 3.33 -16.66
N SER A 319 -7.45 3.25 -17.97
CA SER A 319 -6.36 3.49 -18.92
C SER A 319 -5.84 4.93 -18.83
N ILE A 320 -6.73 5.92 -18.78
CA ILE A 320 -6.38 7.33 -18.61
C ILE A 320 -5.61 7.56 -17.32
N ARG A 321 -6.14 7.07 -16.19
CA ARG A 321 -5.45 7.17 -14.89
C ARG A 321 -4.06 6.53 -14.91
N SER A 322 -3.93 5.39 -15.58
CA SER A 322 -2.65 4.71 -15.74
C SER A 322 -1.64 5.54 -16.53
N GLY A 323 -2.11 6.31 -17.53
CA GLY A 323 -1.28 7.25 -18.31
C GLY A 323 -0.84 8.46 -17.49
N LEU A 324 -1.75 9.07 -16.74
CA LEU A 324 -1.43 10.21 -15.87
C LEU A 324 -0.42 9.81 -14.78
N ASN A 325 -0.65 8.67 -14.13
CA ASN A 325 0.28 8.14 -13.12
C ASN A 325 1.68 7.86 -13.71
N PHE A 326 1.74 7.35 -14.94
CA PHE A 326 3.00 7.08 -15.61
C PHE A 326 3.84 8.36 -15.80
N LEU A 327 3.22 9.50 -16.04
CA LEU A 327 3.94 10.78 -16.23
C LEU A 327 4.75 11.21 -15.01
N VAL A 328 4.32 10.85 -13.82
CA VAL A 328 5.01 11.19 -12.57
C VAL A 328 5.85 10.03 -12.05
N GLN A 329 5.36 8.81 -12.19
CA GLN A 329 6.04 7.62 -11.67
C GLN A 329 7.30 7.28 -12.47
N SER A 330 7.27 7.44 -13.80
CA SER A 330 8.44 7.11 -14.64
C SER A 330 9.61 8.07 -14.39
N PRO A 331 9.46 9.40 -14.41
CA PRO A 331 10.57 10.29 -14.09
C PRO A 331 11.06 10.15 -12.64
N ALA A 332 10.16 9.94 -11.67
CA ALA A 332 10.56 9.71 -10.28
C ALA A 332 11.43 8.44 -10.16
N SER A 333 11.10 7.40 -10.90
CA SER A 333 11.91 6.17 -10.95
C SER A 333 13.26 6.40 -11.61
N ASP A 334 13.28 7.10 -12.74
CA ASP A 334 14.52 7.37 -13.48
C ASP A 334 15.48 8.24 -12.64
N ILE A 335 14.97 9.24 -11.93
CA ILE A 335 15.76 10.07 -10.99
C ILE A 335 16.33 9.22 -9.85
N ASN A 336 15.52 8.35 -9.26
CA ASN A 336 15.96 7.47 -8.18
C ASN A 336 17.02 6.45 -8.62
N LEU A 337 17.06 6.09 -9.89
CA LEU A 337 18.06 5.17 -10.45
C LEU A 337 19.36 5.87 -10.85
N LEU A 338 19.31 7.19 -11.06
CA LEU A 338 20.48 8.01 -11.41
C LEU A 338 21.26 8.49 -10.17
N GLY A 339 20.60 8.57 -9.00
CA GLY A 339 21.21 8.93 -7.71
C GLY A 339 21.76 7.72 -6.98
#